data_0b3a2067afa01e28dcacb2958d58b937
#
_entry.id   0b3a2067afa01e28dcacb2958d58b937
#
_cell.length_a   1.000
_cell.length_b   1.000
_cell.length_c   1.000
_cell.angle_alpha   90.00
_cell.angle_beta   90.00
_cell.angle_gamma   90.00
#
_symmetry.space_group_name_H-M   'P 1'
#
loop_
_entity.id
_entity.type
_entity.pdbx_description
1 polymer ?
#
loop_
_entity_poly.entity_id
_entity_poly.type
_entity_poly.pdbx_seq_one_letter_code
_entity_poly.pdbx_strand_id
1 'polypeptide(L)'
;FFTCQPALNYGYYNRTRPWQQSPDDEGPKATLNAMMDVMRFWLGLGCDGFRVDMASSLVKNDPDSLGTIALWQKVRAFLDAEFPEAAMVSEWGEPEKSLRGGFHMDFLLHFGPSHYNDLFRCEEPYFSDRGVGDASAFVEKYLESRERAGKDGLICIPSGNHDMTRLAKHVEGDEKKLAFAFLLTMPGA
;
A
#
# COMPACT_ATOMS: atom_id res chain seq x y z
N PHE A 1 2.85 15.32 -8.03
CA PHE A 1 2.34 16.25 -7.02
C PHE A 1 1.57 17.38 -7.67
N PHE A 2 0.46 17.76 -7.04
CA PHE A 2 -0.29 18.94 -7.44
C PHE A 2 0.31 20.19 -6.77
N THR A 3 0.24 21.33 -7.41
CA THR A 3 0.77 22.59 -6.86
C THR A 3 0.11 22.97 -5.53
N CYS A 4 -1.11 22.53 -5.29
CA CYS A 4 -1.85 22.74 -4.04
C CYS A 4 -1.57 21.69 -2.95
N GLN A 5 -0.77 20.66 -3.21
CA GLN A 5 -0.43 19.57 -2.28
C GLN A 5 1.09 19.42 -2.18
N PRO A 6 1.79 20.33 -1.47
CA PRO A 6 3.23 20.21 -1.29
C PRO A 6 3.56 18.96 -0.46
N ALA A 7 4.57 18.21 -0.91
CA ALA A 7 5.08 17.09 -0.13
C ALA A 7 5.91 17.59 1.06
N LEU A 8 5.78 16.90 2.19
CA LEU A 8 6.68 17.11 3.32
C LEU A 8 8.10 16.64 2.97
N ASN A 9 9.09 17.23 3.64
CA ASN A 9 10.50 16.91 3.38
C ASN A 9 10.95 15.68 4.16
N TYR A 10 10.91 14.51 3.51
CA TYR A 10 11.52 13.27 4.03
C TYR A 10 12.89 12.97 3.40
N GLY A 11 13.43 13.91 2.61
CA GLY A 11 14.75 13.81 1.99
C GLY A 11 14.77 13.14 0.62
N TYR A 12 15.98 13.08 0.10
CA TYR A 12 16.33 12.48 -1.19
C TYR A 12 17.32 11.35 -1.00
N TYR A 13 17.04 10.16 -1.54
CA TYR A 13 17.98 9.04 -1.49
C TYR A 13 19.21 9.33 -2.37
N ASN A 14 19.00 9.62 -3.65
CA ASN A 14 20.03 10.11 -4.55
C ASN A 14 19.94 11.63 -4.65
N ARG A 15 20.96 12.33 -4.19
CA ARG A 15 21.05 13.79 -4.23
C ARG A 15 21.74 14.23 -5.51
N THR A 16 21.09 15.07 -6.30
CA THR A 16 21.59 15.60 -7.58
C THR A 16 21.71 17.13 -7.58
N ARG A 17 21.26 17.79 -6.51
CA ARG A 17 21.27 19.24 -6.34
C ARG A 17 21.76 19.63 -4.94
N PRO A 18 22.47 20.77 -4.78
CA PRO A 18 23.04 21.18 -3.49
C PRO A 18 22.01 21.42 -2.37
N TRP A 19 20.78 21.79 -2.72
CA TRP A 19 19.71 22.05 -1.76
C TRP A 19 18.97 20.78 -1.28
N GLN A 20 19.20 19.64 -1.92
CA GLN A 20 18.58 18.38 -1.54
C GLN A 20 19.19 17.84 -0.26
N GLN A 21 18.37 17.52 0.69
CA GLN A 21 18.77 16.91 1.97
C GLN A 21 18.67 15.39 1.90
N SER A 22 19.58 14.71 2.57
CA SER A 22 19.46 13.26 2.84
C SER A 22 18.34 12.99 3.84
N PRO A 23 17.71 11.80 3.84
CA PRO A 23 16.80 11.39 4.92
C PRO A 23 17.40 11.48 6.33
N ASP A 24 18.72 11.46 6.44
CA ASP A 24 19.44 11.55 7.72
C ASP A 24 19.87 12.97 8.11
N ASP A 25 19.58 13.98 7.28
CA ASP A 25 19.83 15.38 7.63
C ASP A 25 18.78 15.90 8.64
N GLU A 26 19.06 17.00 9.29
CA GLU A 26 18.26 17.57 10.39
C GLU A 26 16.80 17.84 9.98
N GLY A 27 16.57 18.47 8.83
CA GLY A 27 15.22 18.79 8.33
C GLY A 27 14.32 17.57 8.12
N PRO A 28 14.74 16.56 7.31
CA PRO A 28 13.97 15.31 7.14
C PRO A 28 13.76 14.54 8.44
N LYS A 29 14.75 14.47 9.34
CA LYS A 29 14.58 13.86 10.68
C LYS A 29 13.55 14.60 11.53
N ALA A 30 13.56 15.93 11.51
CA ALA A 30 12.57 16.72 12.23
C ALA A 30 11.15 16.47 11.68
N THR A 31 11.01 16.36 10.35
CA THR A 31 9.72 16.00 9.71
C THR A 31 9.24 14.62 10.16
N LEU A 32 10.12 13.62 10.15
CA LEU A 32 9.77 12.27 10.59
C LEU A 32 9.36 12.25 12.07
N ASN A 33 10.10 12.91 12.93
CA ASN A 33 9.79 13.00 14.37
C ASN A 33 8.44 13.68 14.61
N ALA A 34 8.17 14.79 13.93
CA ALA A 34 6.87 15.47 14.03
C ALA A 34 5.71 14.55 13.58
N MET A 35 5.92 13.72 12.55
CA MET A 35 4.91 12.76 12.12
C MET A 35 4.73 11.63 13.15
N MET A 36 5.78 11.15 13.79
CA MET A 36 5.67 10.19 14.91
C MET A 36 4.90 10.80 16.09
N ASP A 37 5.07 12.10 16.38
CA ASP A 37 4.28 12.79 17.41
C ASP A 37 2.79 12.86 17.03
N VAL A 38 2.47 13.07 15.75
CA VAL A 38 1.07 12.96 15.26
C VAL A 38 0.52 11.56 15.45
N MET A 39 1.33 10.53 15.18
CA MET A 39 0.92 9.13 15.40
C MET A 39 0.68 8.85 16.90
N ARG A 40 1.57 9.30 17.79
CA ARG A 40 1.37 9.21 19.25
C ARG A 40 0.07 9.83 19.70
N PHE A 41 -0.24 11.01 19.16
CA PHE A 41 -1.48 11.71 19.51
C PHE A 41 -2.73 10.86 19.20
N TRP A 42 -2.82 10.32 17.97
CA TRP A 42 -3.99 9.55 17.57
C TRP A 42 -4.07 8.17 18.23
N LEU A 43 -2.95 7.47 18.38
CA LEU A 43 -2.90 6.20 19.12
C LEU A 43 -3.24 6.40 20.59
N GLY A 44 -2.78 7.49 21.20
CA GLY A 44 -3.14 7.87 22.56
C GLY A 44 -4.63 8.18 22.77
N LEU A 45 -5.34 8.55 21.69
CA LEU A 45 -6.80 8.70 21.69
C LEU A 45 -7.56 7.40 21.45
N GLY A 46 -6.86 6.28 21.21
CA GLY A 46 -7.46 4.96 21.04
C GLY A 46 -7.64 4.50 19.59
N CYS A 47 -6.91 5.08 18.62
CA CYS A 47 -6.84 4.50 17.30
C CYS A 47 -6.05 3.19 17.33
N ASP A 48 -6.48 2.20 16.53
CA ASP A 48 -5.83 0.87 16.44
C ASP A 48 -4.70 0.83 15.40
N GLY A 49 -4.49 1.91 14.65
CA GLY A 49 -3.43 1.97 13.62
C GLY A 49 -3.72 2.96 12.51
N PHE A 50 -2.98 2.81 11.39
CA PHE A 50 -3.02 3.76 10.28
C PHE A 50 -3.09 3.08 8.92
N ARG A 51 -3.95 3.60 8.05
CA ARG A 51 -3.79 3.47 6.61
C ARG A 51 -2.90 4.61 6.13
N VAL A 52 -1.83 4.27 5.44
CA VAL A 52 -0.83 5.22 5.00
C VAL A 52 -0.96 5.48 3.50
N ASP A 53 -1.37 6.70 3.18
CA ASP A 53 -1.50 7.20 1.82
C ASP A 53 -0.14 7.34 1.15
N MET A 54 -0.04 6.94 -0.14
CA MET A 54 1.17 7.13 -0.95
C MET A 54 2.48 6.68 -0.26
N ALA A 55 2.43 5.59 0.50
CA ALA A 55 3.55 5.13 1.35
C ALA A 55 4.87 4.92 0.60
N SER A 56 4.82 4.60 -0.70
CA SER A 56 5.98 4.39 -1.57
C SER A 56 6.75 5.66 -1.92
N SER A 57 6.18 6.84 -1.73
CA SER A 57 6.63 8.08 -2.38
C SER A 57 7.32 9.10 -1.46
N LEU A 58 7.57 8.76 -0.19
CA LEU A 58 8.04 9.72 0.81
C LEU A 58 9.47 10.19 0.56
N VAL A 59 10.42 9.29 0.43
CA VAL A 59 11.80 9.63 0.08
C VAL A 59 11.90 9.85 -1.44
N LYS A 60 12.50 10.95 -1.86
CA LYS A 60 12.57 11.33 -3.27
C LYS A 60 13.82 10.79 -3.94
N ASN A 61 13.74 10.61 -5.29
CA ASN A 61 14.81 10.05 -6.11
C ASN A 61 15.37 8.73 -5.55
N ASP A 62 14.45 7.82 -5.22
CA ASP A 62 14.67 6.52 -4.56
C ASP A 62 14.09 5.39 -5.44
N PRO A 63 14.71 5.06 -6.58
CA PRO A 63 14.12 4.14 -7.57
C PRO A 63 13.90 2.72 -7.03
N ASP A 64 14.76 2.26 -6.11
CA ASP A 64 14.68 0.93 -5.51
C ASP A 64 13.91 0.92 -4.18
N SER A 65 13.39 2.08 -3.77
CA SER A 65 12.66 2.28 -2.52
C SER A 65 13.49 2.02 -1.24
N LEU A 66 14.83 2.00 -1.33
CA LEU A 66 15.69 1.68 -0.20
C LEU A 66 15.60 2.71 0.93
N GLY A 67 15.60 3.99 0.59
CA GLY A 67 15.44 5.08 1.55
C GLY A 67 14.04 5.09 2.17
N THR A 68 13.02 4.83 1.36
CA THR A 68 11.62 4.76 1.82
C THR A 68 11.41 3.56 2.75
N ILE A 69 11.97 2.39 2.42
CA ILE A 69 11.96 1.21 3.29
C ILE A 69 12.64 1.53 4.63
N ALA A 70 13.84 2.11 4.60
CA ALA A 70 14.57 2.46 5.80
C ALA A 70 13.83 3.48 6.68
N LEU A 71 13.12 4.43 6.06
CA LEU A 71 12.26 5.38 6.78
C LEU A 71 11.13 4.66 7.52
N TRP A 72 10.41 3.77 6.84
CA TRP A 72 9.29 3.04 7.44
C TRP A 72 9.75 2.05 8.51
N GLN A 73 10.93 1.46 8.39
CA GLN A 73 11.52 0.64 9.45
C GLN A 73 11.76 1.45 10.74
N LYS A 74 12.11 2.74 10.64
CA LYS A 74 12.22 3.63 11.82
C LYS A 74 10.85 3.86 12.46
N VAL A 75 9.80 4.08 11.63
CA VAL A 75 8.41 4.21 12.13
C VAL A 75 7.95 2.91 12.76
N ARG A 76 8.23 1.77 12.15
CA ARG A 76 7.89 0.46 12.73
C ARG A 76 8.56 0.23 14.07
N ALA A 77 9.85 0.51 14.19
CA ALA A 77 10.58 0.38 15.46
C ALA A 77 9.99 1.28 16.55
N PHE A 78 9.56 2.48 16.19
CA PHE A 78 8.83 3.37 17.10
C PHE A 78 7.50 2.76 17.56
N LEU A 79 6.69 2.21 16.64
CA LEU A 79 5.42 1.57 16.99
C LEU A 79 5.62 0.34 17.87
N ASP A 80 6.56 -0.52 17.51
CA ASP A 80 6.87 -1.72 18.30
C ASP A 80 7.29 -1.39 19.75
N ALA A 81 7.96 -0.25 19.94
CA ALA A 81 8.40 0.20 21.25
C ALA A 81 7.31 0.85 22.11
N GLU A 82 6.44 1.66 21.51
CA GLU A 82 5.48 2.48 22.24
C GLU A 82 4.02 2.00 22.09
N PHE A 83 3.67 1.36 20.96
CA PHE A 83 2.31 0.94 20.61
C PHE A 83 2.33 -0.42 19.89
N PRO A 84 2.77 -1.51 20.52
CA PRO A 84 3.01 -2.80 19.87
C PRO A 84 1.76 -3.45 19.26
N GLU A 85 0.58 -3.04 19.69
CA GLU A 85 -0.70 -3.51 19.13
C GLU A 85 -1.17 -2.70 17.91
N ALA A 86 -0.49 -1.60 17.56
CA ALA A 86 -0.91 -0.75 16.44
C ALA A 86 -0.59 -1.40 15.09
N ALA A 87 -1.59 -1.42 14.20
CA ALA A 87 -1.44 -1.96 12.86
C ALA A 87 -1.14 -0.87 11.82
N MET A 88 -0.38 -1.21 10.77
CA MET A 88 -0.18 -0.35 9.61
C MET A 88 -0.54 -1.07 8.32
N VAL A 89 -1.35 -0.43 7.49
CA VAL A 89 -1.62 -0.83 6.11
C VAL A 89 -1.16 0.25 5.16
N SER A 90 -0.37 -0.11 4.17
CA SER A 90 0.15 0.83 3.18
C SER A 90 -0.71 0.90 1.93
N GLU A 91 -0.72 2.06 1.32
CA GLU A 91 -1.05 2.22 -0.08
C GLU A 91 0.26 2.29 -0.87
N TRP A 92 0.83 1.12 -1.17
CA TRP A 92 2.10 1.00 -1.90
C TRP A 92 1.93 0.26 -3.22
N GLY A 93 1.23 -0.89 -3.19
CA GLY A 93 0.99 -1.74 -4.37
C GLY A 93 2.16 -2.66 -4.73
N GLU A 94 3.17 -2.75 -3.86
CA GLU A 94 4.29 -3.68 -3.95
C GLU A 94 4.50 -4.33 -2.56
N PRO A 95 3.71 -5.36 -2.23
CA PRO A 95 3.69 -5.95 -0.89
C PRO A 95 5.07 -6.34 -0.36
N GLU A 96 5.95 -6.88 -1.21
CA GLU A 96 7.30 -7.26 -0.84
C GLU A 96 8.15 -6.09 -0.33
N LYS A 97 8.00 -4.89 -0.90
CA LYS A 97 8.70 -3.68 -0.44
C LYS A 97 8.06 -3.10 0.80
N SER A 98 6.74 -3.03 0.82
CA SER A 98 5.96 -2.52 1.93
C SER A 98 6.24 -3.32 3.21
N LEU A 99 6.13 -4.65 3.17
CA LEU A 99 6.36 -5.52 4.32
C LEU A 99 7.82 -5.44 4.81
N ARG A 100 8.80 -5.34 3.88
CA ARG A 100 10.20 -5.04 4.25
C ARG A 100 10.34 -3.69 4.97
N GLY A 101 9.50 -2.72 4.64
CA GLY A 101 9.41 -1.45 5.33
C GLY A 101 8.81 -1.54 6.74
N GLY A 102 8.23 -2.68 7.10
CA GLY A 102 7.63 -2.91 8.41
C GLY A 102 6.12 -2.72 8.46
N PHE A 103 5.44 -2.57 7.34
CA PHE A 103 3.98 -2.62 7.28
C PHE A 103 3.47 -4.02 7.61
N HIS A 104 2.29 -4.11 8.19
CA HIS A 104 1.60 -5.37 8.44
C HIS A 104 0.82 -5.85 7.22
N MET A 105 0.40 -4.91 6.38
CA MET A 105 -0.45 -5.17 5.22
C MET A 105 -0.15 -4.17 4.10
N ASP A 106 -0.37 -4.62 2.84
CA ASP A 106 -0.36 -3.74 1.67
C ASP A 106 -1.53 -4.07 0.73
N PHE A 107 -2.04 -3.07 0.03
CA PHE A 107 -3.12 -3.27 -0.93
C PHE A 107 -2.58 -3.73 -2.30
N LEU A 108 -3.30 -4.68 -2.92
CA LEU A 108 -3.24 -4.81 -4.37
C LEU A 108 -4.03 -3.66 -4.99
N LEU A 109 -3.32 -2.78 -5.68
CA LEU A 109 -3.90 -1.59 -6.26
C LEU A 109 -4.52 -1.90 -7.64
N HIS A 110 -5.56 -1.16 -8.00
CA HIS A 110 -6.23 -1.27 -9.30
C HIS A 110 -5.38 -0.69 -10.46
N PHE A 111 -4.31 0.02 -10.15
CA PHE A 111 -3.32 0.48 -11.11
C PHE A 111 -1.99 -0.26 -10.89
N GLY A 112 -1.12 -0.21 -11.89
CA GLY A 112 0.16 -0.93 -11.85
C GLY A 112 0.04 -2.41 -12.25
N PRO A 113 1.06 -3.21 -11.95
CA PRO A 113 1.21 -4.56 -12.51
C PRO A 113 0.43 -5.65 -11.76
N SER A 114 -0.56 -5.29 -10.94
CA SER A 114 -1.30 -6.26 -10.11
C SER A 114 -2.28 -7.12 -10.92
N HIS A 115 -2.66 -6.68 -12.11
CA HIS A 115 -3.73 -7.30 -12.91
C HIS A 115 -5.08 -7.45 -12.19
N TYR A 116 -5.28 -6.70 -11.10
CA TYR A 116 -6.49 -6.73 -10.30
C TYR A 116 -7.75 -6.38 -11.11
N ASN A 117 -7.63 -5.46 -12.09
CA ASN A 117 -8.75 -5.06 -12.93
C ASN A 117 -9.29 -6.19 -13.81
N ASP A 118 -8.46 -7.18 -14.14
CA ASP A 118 -8.85 -8.32 -14.97
C ASP A 118 -9.94 -9.17 -14.29
N LEU A 119 -10.04 -9.10 -12.98
CA LEU A 119 -11.08 -9.81 -12.23
C LEU A 119 -12.47 -9.19 -12.37
N PHE A 120 -12.58 -7.83 -12.36
CA PHE A 120 -13.88 -7.18 -12.17
C PHE A 120 -14.12 -5.95 -13.05
N ARG A 121 -13.07 -5.31 -13.62
CA ARG A 121 -13.16 -3.91 -14.05
C ARG A 121 -12.65 -3.61 -15.45
N CYS A 122 -12.03 -4.56 -16.12
CA CYS A 122 -11.67 -4.41 -17.52
C CYS A 122 -12.91 -4.57 -18.43
N GLU A 123 -12.73 -4.42 -19.73
CA GLU A 123 -13.81 -4.57 -20.72
C GLU A 123 -14.40 -5.99 -20.71
N GLU A 124 -13.56 -6.99 -20.52
CA GLU A 124 -13.92 -8.41 -20.41
C GLU A 124 -13.45 -8.99 -19.08
N PRO A 125 -14.14 -8.69 -17.97
CA PRO A 125 -13.70 -9.15 -16.66
C PRO A 125 -13.92 -10.66 -16.49
N TYR A 126 -13.05 -11.28 -15.71
CA TYR A 126 -13.14 -12.71 -15.42
C TYR A 126 -14.49 -13.08 -14.75
N PHE A 127 -14.91 -12.30 -13.75
CA PHE A 127 -16.21 -12.46 -13.10
C PHE A 127 -17.32 -11.79 -13.93
N SER A 128 -17.64 -12.40 -15.07
CA SER A 128 -18.68 -11.98 -16.00
C SER A 128 -19.40 -13.20 -16.55
N ASP A 129 -20.70 -13.12 -16.78
CA ASP A 129 -21.51 -14.16 -17.40
C ASP A 129 -21.15 -14.41 -18.87
N ARG A 130 -20.40 -13.51 -19.48
CA ARG A 130 -19.90 -13.64 -20.86
C ARG A 130 -18.85 -14.74 -21.03
N GLY A 131 -18.14 -15.12 -19.95
CA GLY A 131 -17.18 -16.21 -19.94
C GLY A 131 -15.95 -16.02 -20.84
N VAL A 132 -15.57 -14.76 -21.14
CA VAL A 132 -14.45 -14.42 -22.04
C VAL A 132 -13.23 -13.87 -21.29
N GLY A 133 -13.38 -13.48 -20.03
CA GLY A 133 -12.30 -12.93 -19.21
C GLY A 133 -11.30 -13.97 -18.76
N ASP A 134 -10.06 -13.53 -18.46
CA ASP A 134 -8.95 -14.37 -18.00
C ASP A 134 -8.37 -13.82 -16.68
N ALA A 135 -8.19 -14.69 -15.69
CA ALA A 135 -7.60 -14.35 -14.41
C ALA A 135 -6.14 -14.80 -14.29
N SER A 136 -5.55 -15.41 -15.30
CA SER A 136 -4.21 -16.02 -15.22
C SER A 136 -3.14 -15.02 -14.81
N ALA A 137 -3.11 -13.85 -15.43
CA ALA A 137 -2.12 -12.81 -15.12
C ALA A 137 -2.25 -12.30 -13.66
N PHE A 138 -3.48 -12.14 -13.17
CA PHE A 138 -3.71 -11.80 -11.76
C PHE A 138 -3.20 -12.90 -10.83
N VAL A 139 -3.54 -14.16 -11.11
CA VAL A 139 -3.14 -15.30 -10.25
C VAL A 139 -1.62 -15.43 -10.20
N GLU A 140 -0.95 -15.36 -11.34
CA GLU A 140 0.52 -15.40 -11.41
C GLU A 140 1.15 -14.27 -10.58
N LYS A 141 0.68 -13.04 -10.77
CA LYS A 141 1.21 -11.88 -10.03
C LYS A 141 0.90 -11.93 -8.55
N TYR A 142 -0.28 -12.40 -8.17
CA TYR A 142 -0.64 -12.58 -6.77
C TYR A 142 0.25 -13.64 -6.09
N LEU A 143 0.47 -14.78 -6.73
CA LEU A 143 1.33 -15.84 -6.20
C LEU A 143 2.80 -15.37 -6.07
N GLU A 144 3.32 -14.68 -7.07
CA GLU A 144 4.64 -14.04 -7.01
C GLU A 144 4.76 -13.07 -5.83
N SER A 145 3.78 -12.17 -5.69
CA SER A 145 3.77 -11.18 -4.61
C SER A 145 3.68 -11.86 -3.24
N ARG A 146 2.89 -12.91 -3.12
CA ARG A 146 2.74 -13.67 -1.88
C ARG A 146 4.02 -14.43 -1.51
N GLU A 147 4.69 -15.03 -2.49
CA GLU A 147 5.97 -15.72 -2.28
C GLU A 147 7.04 -14.72 -1.79
N ARG A 148 7.14 -13.55 -2.43
CA ARG A 148 8.09 -12.50 -2.06
C ARG A 148 7.77 -11.83 -0.72
N ALA A 149 6.48 -11.66 -0.39
CA ALA A 149 6.04 -11.12 0.89
C ALA A 149 6.33 -12.08 2.06
N GLY A 150 6.38 -13.39 1.80
CA GLY A 150 6.64 -14.40 2.81
C GLY A 150 5.47 -14.57 3.79
N LYS A 151 5.81 -14.78 5.07
CA LYS A 151 4.84 -15.00 6.15
C LYS A 151 4.64 -13.77 7.05
N ASP A 152 5.34 -12.67 6.77
CA ASP A 152 5.50 -11.56 7.71
C ASP A 152 4.42 -10.48 7.58
N GLY A 153 3.45 -10.68 6.68
CA GLY A 153 2.35 -9.75 6.51
C GLY A 153 1.26 -10.25 5.57
N LEU A 154 0.25 -9.42 5.39
CA LEU A 154 -0.94 -9.74 4.60
C LEU A 154 -1.02 -8.89 3.32
N ILE A 155 -1.58 -9.49 2.28
CA ILE A 155 -1.96 -8.79 1.04
C ILE A 155 -3.45 -8.52 1.11
N CYS A 156 -3.83 -7.24 1.04
CA CYS A 156 -5.23 -6.83 1.02
C CYS A 156 -5.76 -6.84 -0.42
N ILE A 157 -6.86 -7.53 -0.65
CA ILE A 157 -7.53 -7.62 -1.96
C ILE A 157 -8.91 -6.94 -1.85
N PRO A 158 -8.98 -5.61 -2.02
CA PRO A 158 -10.22 -4.88 -1.80
C PRO A 158 -11.21 -5.09 -2.95
N SER A 159 -12.51 -5.08 -2.67
CA SER A 159 -13.54 -5.01 -3.71
C SER A 159 -13.56 -3.65 -4.44
N GLY A 160 -13.00 -2.63 -3.85
CA GLY A 160 -12.88 -1.27 -4.37
C GLY A 160 -12.39 -0.29 -3.32
N ASN A 161 -12.13 0.94 -3.76
CA ASN A 161 -11.75 2.05 -2.90
C ASN A 161 -12.46 3.35 -3.32
N HIS A 162 -12.11 4.48 -2.71
CA HIS A 162 -12.71 5.79 -3.00
C HIS A 162 -12.28 6.37 -4.36
N ASP A 163 -11.19 5.87 -4.96
CA ASP A 163 -10.63 6.35 -6.22
C ASP A 163 -11.16 5.56 -7.43
N MET A 164 -11.98 4.55 -7.22
CA MET A 164 -12.52 3.74 -8.30
C MET A 164 -14.04 3.59 -8.22
N THR A 165 -14.64 3.29 -9.36
CA THR A 165 -16.07 2.96 -9.47
C THR A 165 -16.39 1.73 -8.63
N ARG A 166 -17.53 1.74 -7.94
CA ARG A 166 -17.97 0.60 -7.11
C ARG A 166 -18.12 -0.66 -7.94
N LEU A 167 -17.79 -1.82 -7.37
CA LEU A 167 -17.89 -3.12 -8.01
C LEU A 167 -19.30 -3.37 -8.60
N ALA A 168 -20.35 -2.94 -7.90
CA ALA A 168 -21.73 -3.07 -8.33
C ALA A 168 -22.09 -2.35 -9.65
N LYS A 169 -21.19 -1.53 -10.22
CA LYS A 169 -21.35 -0.97 -11.58
C LYS A 169 -20.74 -1.83 -12.68
N HIS A 170 -19.94 -2.82 -12.31
CA HIS A 170 -19.21 -3.68 -13.24
C HIS A 170 -19.78 -5.10 -13.30
N VAL A 171 -20.30 -5.59 -12.17
CA VAL A 171 -20.88 -6.94 -12.05
C VAL A 171 -22.26 -6.87 -11.42
N GLU A 172 -23.18 -7.71 -11.90
CA GLU A 172 -24.57 -7.75 -11.46
C GLU A 172 -24.99 -9.15 -10.96
N GLY A 173 -26.12 -9.23 -10.30
CA GLY A 173 -26.74 -10.49 -9.89
C GLY A 173 -25.78 -11.47 -9.18
N ASP A 174 -25.69 -12.67 -9.74
CA ASP A 174 -24.86 -13.76 -9.20
C ASP A 174 -23.35 -13.57 -9.45
N GLU A 175 -22.97 -12.81 -10.48
CA GLU A 175 -21.56 -12.42 -10.69
C GLU A 175 -21.00 -11.71 -9.46
N LYS A 176 -21.80 -10.85 -8.84
CA LYS A 176 -21.43 -10.13 -7.61
C LYS A 176 -21.18 -11.09 -6.45
N LYS A 177 -22.00 -12.13 -6.33
CA LYS A 177 -21.82 -13.15 -5.30
C LYS A 177 -20.53 -13.95 -5.51
N LEU A 178 -20.23 -14.32 -6.77
CA LEU A 178 -19.00 -15.02 -7.12
C LEU A 178 -17.77 -14.15 -6.85
N ALA A 179 -17.81 -12.87 -7.21
CA ALA A 179 -16.73 -11.93 -6.95
C ALA A 179 -16.42 -11.80 -5.43
N PHE A 180 -17.46 -11.66 -4.59
CA PHE A 180 -17.29 -11.62 -3.15
C PHE A 180 -16.88 -12.97 -2.55
N ALA A 181 -17.42 -14.08 -3.04
CA ALA A 181 -16.97 -15.40 -2.61
C ALA A 181 -15.48 -15.59 -2.87
N PHE A 182 -14.98 -15.19 -4.04
CA PHE A 182 -13.57 -15.20 -4.36
C PHE A 182 -12.76 -14.33 -3.40
N LEU A 183 -13.11 -13.04 -3.25
CA LEU A 183 -12.39 -12.11 -2.38
C LEU A 183 -12.32 -12.58 -0.93
N LEU A 184 -13.43 -13.10 -0.40
CA LEU A 184 -13.52 -13.55 0.99
C LEU A 184 -12.83 -14.90 1.25
N THR A 185 -12.46 -15.64 0.20
CA THR A 185 -11.77 -16.92 0.32
C THR A 185 -10.30 -16.85 -0.06
N MET A 186 -9.85 -15.72 -0.62
CA MET A 186 -8.43 -15.50 -0.89
C MET A 186 -7.64 -15.34 0.42
N PRO A 187 -6.42 -15.93 0.51
CA PRO A 187 -5.55 -15.69 1.65
C PRO A 187 -5.07 -14.24 1.68
N GLY A 188 -5.48 -13.48 2.69
CA GLY A 188 -5.15 -12.07 2.82
C GLY A 188 -6.04 -11.38 3.86
N ALA A 189 -6.15 -10.05 3.73
CA ALA A 189 -7.00 -9.21 4.56
C ALA A 189 -7.95 -8.37 3.69
#